data_e9b8ea1d20be3dca62ce8e518eb7639a
#
_entry.id   e9b8ea1d20be3dca62ce8e518eb7639a
#
_cell.length_a   1.000
_cell.length_b   1.000
_cell.length_c   1.000
_cell.angle_alpha   90.00
_cell.angle_beta   90.00
_cell.angle_gamma   90.00
#
_symmetry.space_group_name_H-M   'P 1'
#
loop_
_entity.id
_entity.type
_entity.pdbx_description
1 polymer ?
#
loop_
_entity_poly.entity_id
_entity_poly.type
_entity_poly.pdbx_seq_one_letter_code
_entity_poly.pdbx_strand_id
1 'polypeptide(L)'
;LHLLQCGGVRLDRPNVDLYPPAMSIEPSESILIVDFGSQVTQLIARRVREAGVYSEIAPYTQAEAAFARMKPSGIILSGSPASVPADGSPRAPQVLFDSGLPILGICYGQQVMSQQLGGQVDPGDSGEFGRAFLTVTEPCVLFDGLWKVGERHQVWMSHGDKVTEFAPGFRIVAVSDGAPFAVIADDERKYYGTQFHPEVVHTPDGGKLIANFVRHVCGCRGTWTMAEFRKTKIAEIRAQVGTSRVICGLSGGVDSAVAAVLIHEAIGDQLTCVFVDHGLMRLGEAEQVVGLFRNHYNIPLVHHDASTLFLGGLAGVTDPEAKRKFIGKTFIDVFEQEARQVGGADFLAQGTLYPDVIESVSFTGGPSVTIKSHHNVGGLPERMNMQLVEPLRELFKDEVRALGRELGLPDIFVGRHPFPGPGLAIRIPGEVTRERCDILRKADAVYLDEIRKAGLYDAIWQAFAVLLPVRTVGVMGDFRTYDSVCALRAVTSTDGMTADIYPFDSAFLARVATRIVNEVKGINRVVYDYTSKPPGTIEWE
;
A
#
# COMPACT_ATOMS: atom_id res chain seq x y z
N LEU A 1 -28.77 -26.05 46.14
CA LEU A 1 -29.29 -24.98 47.03
C LEU A 1 -28.32 -23.80 47.05
N HIS A 2 -28.89 -22.63 46.84
CA HIS A 2 -28.37 -21.26 46.92
C HIS A 2 -27.64 -20.70 45.70
N LEU A 3 -28.47 -19.97 44.94
CA LEU A 3 -28.18 -18.83 44.09
C LEU A 3 -27.27 -17.80 44.77
N LEU A 4 -26.28 -17.29 44.03
CA LEU A 4 -25.81 -15.92 44.18
C LEU A 4 -25.71 -15.29 42.79
N GLN A 5 -26.67 -14.40 42.53
CA GLN A 5 -26.61 -13.41 41.45
C GLN A 5 -25.46 -12.46 41.71
N CYS A 6 -24.52 -12.37 40.79
CA CYS A 6 -23.64 -11.23 40.71
C CYS A 6 -24.09 -10.34 39.56
N GLY A 7 -24.54 -9.15 39.90
CA GLY A 7 -25.03 -8.11 38.99
C GLY A 7 -23.99 -7.69 37.96
N GLY A 8 -24.40 -7.74 36.70
CA GLY A 8 -23.64 -7.19 35.59
C GLY A 8 -23.69 -5.67 35.62
N VAL A 9 -22.57 -5.05 35.94
CA VAL A 9 -22.36 -3.63 35.65
C VAL A 9 -22.12 -3.52 34.16
N ARG A 10 -23.12 -3.03 33.42
CA ARG A 10 -22.91 -2.51 32.06
C ARG A 10 -22.00 -1.29 32.17
N LEU A 11 -20.74 -1.45 31.83
CA LEU A 11 -19.89 -0.34 31.48
C LEU A 11 -20.35 0.19 30.12
N ASP A 12 -21.16 1.22 30.10
CA ASP A 12 -21.33 2.08 28.95
C ASP A 12 -19.95 2.65 28.60
N ARG A 13 -19.29 2.03 27.64
CA ARG A 13 -18.13 2.66 27.00
C ARG A 13 -18.67 3.79 26.16
N PRO A 14 -18.19 5.03 26.36
CA PRO A 14 -18.53 6.11 25.45
C PRO A 14 -18.06 5.68 24.05
N ASN A 15 -18.94 5.91 23.08
CA ASN A 15 -18.64 5.80 21.65
C ASN A 15 -17.51 6.80 21.38
N VAL A 16 -16.26 6.35 21.48
CA VAL A 16 -15.13 7.18 21.08
C VAL A 16 -15.19 7.15 19.57
N ASP A 17 -15.61 8.27 18.99
CA ASP A 17 -15.39 8.56 17.57
C ASP A 17 -13.90 8.39 17.31
N LEU A 18 -13.50 7.26 16.78
CA LEU A 18 -12.12 6.91 16.42
C LEU A 18 -11.57 7.82 15.31
N TYR A 19 -12.36 8.76 14.85
CA TYR A 19 -12.02 9.75 13.85
C TYR A 19 -12.51 11.13 14.33
N PRO A 20 -11.64 11.95 14.96
CA PRO A 20 -11.93 13.39 14.95
C PRO A 20 -12.02 13.78 13.47
N PRO A 21 -13.01 14.57 13.08
CA PRO A 21 -13.07 15.07 11.72
C PRO A 21 -11.76 15.82 11.47
N ALA A 22 -10.91 15.24 10.61
CA ALA A 22 -9.81 16.00 10.06
C ALA A 22 -10.45 17.23 9.43
N MET A 23 -10.02 18.43 9.81
CA MET A 23 -10.34 19.64 9.07
C MET A 23 -9.51 19.60 7.78
N SER A 24 -9.76 18.58 6.94
CA SER A 24 -9.22 18.53 5.60
C SER A 24 -9.96 19.57 4.79
N ILE A 25 -9.23 20.45 4.13
CA ILE A 25 -9.76 21.20 3.00
C ILE A 25 -10.05 20.14 1.96
N GLU A 26 -11.31 19.66 1.90
CA GLU A 26 -11.68 18.60 0.96
C GLU A 26 -11.39 19.06 -0.46
N PRO A 27 -10.74 18.22 -1.28
CA PRO A 27 -10.50 18.56 -2.67
C PRO A 27 -11.83 18.93 -3.34
N SER A 28 -11.86 20.02 -4.08
CA SER A 28 -13.07 20.50 -4.77
C SER A 28 -13.62 19.49 -5.78
N GLU A 29 -12.86 18.48 -6.11
CA GLU A 29 -13.19 17.40 -7.05
C GLU A 29 -12.80 16.06 -6.41
N SER A 30 -13.78 15.20 -6.14
CA SER A 30 -13.54 13.90 -5.51
C SER A 30 -14.50 12.84 -6.02
N ILE A 31 -14.10 11.58 -5.95
CA ILE A 31 -14.90 10.41 -6.28
C ILE A 31 -15.05 9.53 -5.04
N LEU A 32 -16.29 9.24 -4.68
CA LEU A 32 -16.61 8.26 -3.65
C LEU A 32 -16.61 6.85 -4.26
N ILE A 33 -15.85 5.94 -3.69
CA ILE A 33 -15.84 4.53 -4.07
C ILE A 33 -16.52 3.74 -2.97
N VAL A 34 -17.66 3.15 -3.30
CA VAL A 34 -18.41 2.28 -2.37
C VAL A 34 -17.83 0.88 -2.43
N ASP A 35 -17.29 0.40 -1.31
CA ASP A 35 -16.67 -0.92 -1.22
C ASP A 35 -17.67 -1.97 -0.75
N PHE A 36 -17.89 -2.99 -1.59
CA PHE A 36 -18.70 -4.16 -1.30
C PHE A 36 -17.84 -5.39 -0.90
N GLY A 37 -16.56 -5.17 -0.57
CA GLY A 37 -15.64 -6.21 -0.11
C GLY A 37 -14.77 -6.83 -1.21
N SER A 38 -14.57 -6.15 -2.34
CA SER A 38 -13.67 -6.61 -3.39
C SER A 38 -12.21 -6.48 -2.96
N GLN A 39 -11.41 -7.48 -3.28
CA GLN A 39 -9.96 -7.44 -3.08
C GLN A 39 -9.24 -6.39 -3.95
N VAL A 40 -9.88 -5.93 -5.01
CA VAL A 40 -9.30 -4.99 -5.99
C VAL A 40 -9.86 -3.57 -5.90
N THR A 41 -10.67 -3.25 -4.88
CA THR A 41 -11.25 -1.90 -4.71
C THR A 41 -10.18 -0.82 -4.64
N GLN A 42 -9.02 -1.09 -4.04
CA GLN A 42 -7.90 -0.15 -3.99
C GLN A 42 -7.35 0.21 -5.38
N LEU A 43 -7.44 -0.71 -6.34
CA LEU A 43 -7.02 -0.43 -7.72
C LEU A 43 -7.96 0.59 -8.40
N ILE A 44 -9.26 0.55 -8.10
CA ILE A 44 -10.21 1.56 -8.59
C ILE A 44 -9.78 2.94 -8.10
N ALA A 45 -9.49 3.08 -6.80
CA ALA A 45 -9.04 4.34 -6.22
C ALA A 45 -7.75 4.85 -6.87
N ARG A 46 -6.78 3.97 -7.13
CA ARG A 46 -5.53 4.32 -7.83
C ARG A 46 -5.79 4.83 -9.25
N ARG A 47 -6.67 4.17 -10.02
CA ARG A 47 -7.01 4.63 -11.38
C ARG A 47 -7.66 6.02 -11.39
N VAL A 48 -8.51 6.31 -10.41
CA VAL A 48 -9.07 7.66 -10.22
C VAL A 48 -7.97 8.68 -9.89
N ARG A 49 -7.02 8.32 -9.00
CA ARG A 49 -5.87 9.17 -8.63
C ARG A 49 -4.92 9.39 -9.81
N GLU A 50 -4.67 8.38 -10.62
CA GLU A 50 -3.90 8.48 -11.87
C GLU A 50 -4.57 9.45 -12.88
N ALA A 51 -5.90 9.57 -12.84
CA ALA A 51 -6.62 10.60 -13.58
C ALA A 51 -6.55 12.00 -12.92
N GLY A 52 -5.77 12.18 -11.85
CA GLY A 52 -5.57 13.45 -11.15
C GLY A 52 -6.77 13.90 -10.31
N VAL A 53 -7.59 12.98 -9.83
CA VAL A 53 -8.76 13.28 -8.99
C VAL A 53 -8.67 12.53 -7.67
N TYR A 54 -9.00 13.22 -6.59
CA TYR A 54 -9.05 12.59 -5.27
C TYR A 54 -10.11 11.49 -5.22
N SER A 55 -9.82 10.40 -4.53
CA SER A 55 -10.76 9.31 -4.32
C SER A 55 -10.70 8.81 -2.89
N GLU A 56 -11.86 8.45 -2.34
CA GLU A 56 -11.96 7.82 -1.04
C GLU A 56 -12.80 6.56 -1.14
N ILE A 57 -12.33 5.50 -0.47
CA ILE A 57 -13.05 4.23 -0.35
C ILE A 57 -13.82 4.23 0.97
N ALA A 58 -15.11 3.95 0.90
CA ALA A 58 -15.96 3.76 2.06
C ALA A 58 -16.69 2.41 1.97
N PRO A 59 -16.70 1.60 3.05
CA PRO A 59 -17.57 0.43 3.11
C PRO A 59 -19.02 0.82 2.83
N TYR A 60 -19.78 -0.05 2.16
CA TYR A 60 -21.18 0.23 1.82
C TYR A 60 -22.03 0.64 3.04
N THR A 61 -21.71 0.13 4.23
CA THR A 61 -22.36 0.48 5.50
C THR A 61 -22.06 1.89 5.98
N GLN A 62 -20.99 2.52 5.49
CA GLN A 62 -20.56 3.88 5.85
C GLN A 62 -20.66 4.85 4.66
N ALA A 63 -21.09 4.35 3.49
CA ALA A 63 -21.10 5.12 2.25
C ALA A 63 -22.00 6.37 2.31
N GLU A 64 -23.14 6.32 3.03
CA GLU A 64 -24.02 7.47 3.23
C GLU A 64 -23.33 8.59 4.03
N ALA A 65 -22.65 8.24 5.13
CA ALA A 65 -21.92 9.20 5.95
C ALA A 65 -20.74 9.80 5.17
N ALA A 66 -20.00 8.97 4.42
CA ALA A 66 -18.92 9.44 3.55
C ALA A 66 -19.44 10.37 2.45
N PHE A 67 -20.54 10.03 1.81
CA PHE A 67 -21.20 10.85 0.80
C PHE A 67 -21.60 12.23 1.34
N ALA A 68 -22.25 12.27 2.50
CA ALA A 68 -22.68 13.52 3.13
C ALA A 68 -21.49 14.43 3.50
N ARG A 69 -20.38 13.84 3.93
CA ARG A 69 -19.15 14.55 4.28
C ARG A 69 -18.40 15.03 3.05
N MET A 70 -18.11 14.13 2.09
CA MET A 70 -17.23 14.40 0.94
C MET A 70 -17.89 15.32 -0.11
N LYS A 71 -19.20 15.23 -0.30
CA LYS A 71 -19.93 15.87 -1.41
C LYS A 71 -19.25 15.59 -2.76
N PRO A 72 -19.09 14.33 -3.15
CA PRO A 72 -18.26 13.93 -4.29
C PRO A 72 -18.84 14.43 -5.62
N SER A 73 -18.00 14.50 -6.65
CA SER A 73 -18.41 14.82 -8.03
C SER A 73 -18.99 13.61 -8.77
N GLY A 74 -18.77 12.41 -8.29
CA GLY A 74 -19.28 11.16 -8.84
C GLY A 74 -19.04 9.98 -7.90
N ILE A 75 -19.63 8.84 -8.23
CA ILE A 75 -19.65 7.64 -7.40
C ILE A 75 -19.21 6.45 -8.23
N ILE A 76 -18.37 5.57 -7.66
CA ILE A 76 -18.03 4.28 -8.24
C ILE A 76 -18.47 3.17 -7.28
N LEU A 77 -19.23 2.21 -7.77
CA LEU A 77 -19.67 1.02 -7.04
C LEU A 77 -18.73 -0.12 -7.38
N SER A 78 -18.01 -0.67 -6.39
CA SER A 78 -16.98 -1.68 -6.60
C SER A 78 -17.52 -3.07 -6.91
N GLY A 79 -16.63 -4.02 -7.18
CA GLY A 79 -16.91 -5.44 -7.18
C GLY A 79 -17.20 -6.00 -5.78
N SER A 80 -17.63 -7.27 -5.71
CA SER A 80 -17.83 -8.02 -4.48
C SER A 80 -17.64 -9.52 -4.74
N PRO A 81 -17.20 -10.31 -3.74
CA PRO A 81 -17.29 -11.76 -3.80
C PRO A 81 -18.71 -12.30 -3.52
N ALA A 82 -19.64 -11.44 -3.10
CA ALA A 82 -21.02 -11.81 -2.82
C ALA A 82 -21.83 -11.99 -4.10
N SER A 83 -22.94 -12.74 -4.00
CA SER A 83 -23.94 -12.88 -5.05
C SER A 83 -25.10 -11.90 -4.81
N VAL A 84 -25.48 -11.12 -5.81
CA VAL A 84 -26.53 -10.10 -5.68
C VAL A 84 -27.89 -10.71 -5.31
N PRO A 85 -28.35 -11.85 -5.89
CA PRO A 85 -29.59 -12.48 -5.49
C PRO A 85 -29.61 -13.09 -4.08
N ALA A 86 -28.45 -13.28 -3.44
CA ALA A 86 -28.37 -13.90 -2.14
C ALA A 86 -28.94 -13.01 -1.02
N ASP A 87 -29.60 -13.65 -0.04
CA ASP A 87 -30.13 -12.95 1.13
C ASP A 87 -29.01 -12.28 1.94
N GLY A 88 -29.22 -11.02 2.33
CA GLY A 88 -28.25 -10.25 3.10
C GLY A 88 -27.05 -9.74 2.30
N SER A 89 -27.07 -9.86 0.97
CA SER A 89 -26.01 -9.34 0.12
C SER A 89 -25.87 -7.80 0.23
N PRO A 90 -24.66 -7.25 0.14
CA PRO A 90 -24.42 -5.82 0.23
C PRO A 90 -25.25 -5.00 -0.78
N ARG A 91 -25.78 -3.85 -0.34
CA ARG A 91 -26.55 -2.93 -1.18
C ARG A 91 -25.99 -1.53 -1.10
N ALA A 92 -26.10 -0.79 -2.20
CA ALA A 92 -25.78 0.64 -2.19
C ALA A 92 -26.87 1.43 -1.44
N PRO A 93 -26.53 2.40 -0.59
CA PRO A 93 -27.52 3.29 0.01
C PRO A 93 -28.36 4.01 -1.06
N GLN A 94 -29.67 4.05 -0.89
CA GLN A 94 -30.59 4.64 -1.87
C GLN A 94 -30.29 6.12 -2.15
N VAL A 95 -29.83 6.87 -1.14
CA VAL A 95 -29.46 8.28 -1.26
C VAL A 95 -28.42 8.54 -2.38
N LEU A 96 -27.59 7.53 -2.70
CA LEU A 96 -26.60 7.65 -3.77
C LEU A 96 -27.26 7.71 -5.15
N PHE A 97 -28.31 6.93 -5.38
CA PHE A 97 -29.09 6.96 -6.62
C PHE A 97 -30.00 8.19 -6.70
N ASP A 98 -30.46 8.68 -5.54
CA ASP A 98 -31.32 9.87 -5.48
C ASP A 98 -30.51 11.18 -5.59
N SER A 99 -29.18 11.10 -5.54
CA SER A 99 -28.27 12.26 -5.54
C SER A 99 -28.21 13.02 -6.87
N GLY A 100 -28.55 12.36 -7.99
CA GLY A 100 -28.38 12.92 -9.34
C GLY A 100 -26.91 12.99 -9.81
N LEU A 101 -25.97 12.42 -9.06
CA LEU A 101 -24.56 12.37 -9.45
C LEU A 101 -24.29 11.22 -10.43
N PRO A 102 -23.25 11.35 -11.28
CA PRO A 102 -22.78 10.24 -12.11
C PRO A 102 -22.40 9.01 -11.30
N ILE A 103 -22.78 7.81 -11.77
CA ILE A 103 -22.47 6.54 -11.13
C ILE A 103 -21.83 5.57 -12.16
N LEU A 104 -20.71 4.94 -11.77
CA LEU A 104 -20.10 3.83 -12.49
C LEU A 104 -20.16 2.56 -11.62
N GLY A 105 -20.89 1.53 -12.07
CA GLY A 105 -20.90 0.21 -11.45
C GLY A 105 -19.87 -0.72 -12.09
N ILE A 106 -19.01 -1.36 -11.29
CA ILE A 106 -18.01 -2.31 -11.76
C ILE A 106 -18.35 -3.70 -11.25
N CYS A 107 -18.55 -4.68 -12.15
CA CYS A 107 -18.86 -6.07 -11.85
C CYS A 107 -20.09 -6.18 -10.92
N TYR A 108 -19.92 -6.52 -9.65
CA TYR A 108 -21.00 -6.52 -8.67
C TYR A 108 -21.72 -5.15 -8.59
N GLY A 109 -20.96 -4.04 -8.68
CA GLY A 109 -21.53 -2.69 -8.67
C GLY A 109 -22.50 -2.45 -9.84
N GLN A 110 -22.24 -2.98 -11.05
CA GLN A 110 -23.18 -2.96 -12.16
C GLN A 110 -24.42 -3.79 -11.84
N GLN A 111 -24.24 -4.97 -11.27
CA GLN A 111 -25.34 -5.89 -10.95
C GLN A 111 -26.25 -5.31 -9.87
N VAL A 112 -25.69 -4.80 -8.76
CA VAL A 112 -26.46 -4.21 -7.66
C VAL A 112 -27.20 -2.95 -8.13
N MET A 113 -26.56 -2.12 -8.96
CA MET A 113 -27.18 -0.95 -9.57
C MET A 113 -28.38 -1.38 -10.46
N SER A 114 -28.17 -2.37 -11.34
CA SER A 114 -29.24 -2.87 -12.20
C SER A 114 -30.43 -3.38 -11.38
N GLN A 115 -30.20 -4.20 -10.35
CA GLN A 115 -31.28 -4.75 -9.52
C GLN A 115 -32.00 -3.67 -8.72
N GLN A 116 -31.29 -2.73 -8.09
CA GLN A 116 -31.91 -1.70 -7.27
C GLN A 116 -32.72 -0.67 -8.11
N LEU A 117 -32.42 -0.56 -9.40
CA LEU A 117 -33.16 0.32 -10.32
C LEU A 117 -34.27 -0.39 -11.11
N GLY A 118 -34.54 -1.66 -10.80
CA GLY A 118 -35.68 -2.40 -11.37
C GLY A 118 -35.33 -3.37 -12.49
N GLY A 119 -34.06 -3.68 -12.71
CA GLY A 119 -33.59 -4.78 -13.56
C GLY A 119 -33.55 -6.11 -12.80
N GLN A 120 -33.08 -7.17 -13.45
CA GLN A 120 -32.95 -8.50 -12.90
C GLN A 120 -31.51 -9.01 -13.00
N VAL A 121 -31.06 -9.67 -11.93
CA VAL A 121 -29.76 -10.35 -11.83
C VAL A 121 -30.00 -11.78 -11.40
N ASP A 122 -29.48 -12.72 -12.15
CA ASP A 122 -29.62 -14.14 -11.86
C ASP A 122 -28.25 -14.80 -11.71
N PRO A 123 -28.16 -15.88 -10.90
CA PRO A 123 -26.96 -16.71 -10.88
C PRO A 123 -26.68 -17.27 -12.28
N GLY A 124 -25.44 -17.14 -12.75
CA GLY A 124 -25.03 -17.74 -14.01
C GLY A 124 -24.92 -19.26 -13.91
N ASP A 125 -25.30 -19.99 -14.97
CA ASP A 125 -25.07 -21.45 -15.07
C ASP A 125 -23.58 -21.79 -15.08
N SER A 126 -22.73 -20.85 -15.52
CA SER A 126 -21.26 -20.92 -15.48
C SER A 126 -20.72 -19.52 -15.26
N GLY A 127 -19.70 -19.41 -14.37
CA GLY A 127 -18.98 -18.15 -14.18
C GLY A 127 -18.05 -17.85 -15.35
N GLU A 128 -17.75 -16.56 -15.57
CA GLU A 128 -16.75 -16.10 -16.52
C GLU A 128 -15.56 -15.53 -15.76
N PHE A 129 -14.40 -16.21 -15.83
CA PHE A 129 -13.20 -15.85 -15.10
C PHE A 129 -11.99 -15.76 -16.02
N GLY A 130 -11.23 -14.67 -15.89
CA GLY A 130 -10.01 -14.48 -16.65
C GLY A 130 -10.18 -13.58 -17.88
N ARG A 131 -9.34 -13.84 -18.88
CA ARG A 131 -9.30 -13.05 -20.12
C ARG A 131 -10.53 -13.33 -20.98
N ALA A 132 -11.26 -12.28 -21.29
CA ALA A 132 -12.40 -12.30 -22.22
C ALA A 132 -12.25 -11.21 -23.28
N PHE A 133 -13.11 -11.24 -24.30
CA PHE A 133 -13.16 -10.24 -25.34
C PHE A 133 -14.58 -9.69 -25.44
N LEU A 134 -14.70 -8.38 -25.40
CA LEU A 134 -15.97 -7.71 -25.67
C LEU A 134 -15.99 -7.10 -27.09
N THR A 135 -17.17 -6.97 -27.64
CA THR A 135 -17.43 -6.26 -28.90
C THR A 135 -18.25 -5.01 -28.60
N VAL A 136 -17.77 -3.86 -29.05
CA VAL A 136 -18.50 -2.59 -28.91
C VAL A 136 -19.67 -2.56 -29.90
N THR A 137 -20.89 -2.36 -29.38
CA THR A 137 -22.12 -2.35 -30.19
C THR A 137 -22.64 -0.95 -30.49
N GLU A 138 -22.42 -0.02 -29.55
CA GLU A 138 -22.87 1.37 -29.67
C GLU A 138 -21.81 2.35 -29.10
N PRO A 139 -21.82 3.62 -29.56
CA PRO A 139 -20.92 4.62 -29.00
C PRO A 139 -21.26 4.89 -27.54
N CYS A 140 -20.23 5.18 -26.72
CA CYS A 140 -20.37 5.51 -25.30
C CYS A 140 -19.25 6.46 -24.90
N VAL A 141 -19.54 7.42 -24.05
CA VAL A 141 -18.57 8.39 -23.54
C VAL A 141 -17.38 7.71 -22.82
N LEU A 142 -17.59 6.54 -22.21
CA LEU A 142 -16.50 5.76 -21.60
C LEU A 142 -15.45 5.32 -22.62
N PHE A 143 -15.83 5.22 -23.89
CA PHE A 143 -14.99 4.74 -24.99
C PHE A 143 -14.34 5.87 -25.78
N ASP A 144 -14.61 7.13 -25.45
CA ASP A 144 -14.10 8.28 -26.19
C ASP A 144 -12.57 8.26 -26.33
N GLY A 145 -12.13 8.30 -27.61
CA GLY A 145 -10.69 8.22 -27.93
C GLY A 145 -10.03 6.85 -27.73
N LEU A 146 -10.80 5.81 -27.37
CA LEU A 146 -10.29 4.47 -27.07
C LEU A 146 -10.82 3.40 -28.02
N TRP A 147 -12.14 3.17 -28.01
CA TRP A 147 -12.80 2.05 -28.65
C TRP A 147 -13.91 2.53 -29.60
N LYS A 148 -14.01 1.87 -30.74
CA LYS A 148 -15.02 2.20 -31.76
C LYS A 148 -16.03 1.07 -31.93
N VAL A 149 -17.20 1.42 -32.38
CA VAL A 149 -18.26 0.44 -32.72
C VAL A 149 -17.73 -0.60 -33.70
N GLY A 150 -17.98 -1.87 -33.41
CA GLY A 150 -17.51 -3.02 -34.15
C GLY A 150 -16.12 -3.53 -33.75
N GLU A 151 -15.34 -2.79 -32.96
CA GLU A 151 -14.05 -3.26 -32.48
C GLU A 151 -14.20 -4.27 -31.36
N ARG A 152 -13.18 -5.13 -31.23
CA ARG A 152 -13.10 -6.17 -30.22
C ARG A 152 -11.89 -5.92 -29.30
N HIS A 153 -12.14 -5.85 -27.98
CA HIS A 153 -11.12 -5.50 -26.99
C HIS A 153 -11.01 -6.54 -25.89
N GLN A 154 -9.77 -6.77 -25.43
CA GLN A 154 -9.48 -7.64 -24.30
C GLN A 154 -9.89 -6.97 -22.98
N VAL A 155 -10.58 -7.73 -22.13
CA VAL A 155 -10.95 -7.35 -20.77
C VAL A 155 -10.74 -8.50 -19.80
N TRP A 156 -10.85 -8.22 -18.51
CA TRP A 156 -10.76 -9.21 -17.43
C TRP A 156 -12.12 -9.40 -16.77
N MET A 157 -12.67 -10.59 -16.89
CA MET A 157 -13.93 -10.98 -16.25
C MET A 157 -13.66 -11.74 -14.95
N SER A 158 -14.54 -11.56 -13.96
CA SER A 158 -14.50 -12.31 -12.70
C SER A 158 -15.88 -12.29 -12.04
N HIS A 159 -16.84 -13.02 -12.59
CA HIS A 159 -18.22 -13.04 -12.10
C HIS A 159 -18.89 -14.41 -12.26
N GLY A 160 -19.78 -14.73 -11.29
CA GLY A 160 -20.69 -15.86 -11.40
C GLY A 160 -22.10 -15.42 -11.77
N ASP A 161 -22.58 -14.32 -11.16
CA ASP A 161 -23.89 -13.75 -11.47
C ASP A 161 -23.82 -12.87 -12.72
N LYS A 162 -24.95 -12.69 -13.39
CA LYS A 162 -25.07 -11.81 -14.56
C LYS A 162 -26.39 -11.06 -14.54
N VAL A 163 -26.37 -9.86 -15.10
CA VAL A 163 -27.59 -9.12 -15.41
C VAL A 163 -28.31 -9.86 -16.54
N THR A 164 -29.58 -10.19 -16.33
CA THR A 164 -30.46 -10.86 -17.30
C THR A 164 -31.50 -9.91 -17.88
N GLU A 165 -31.86 -8.88 -17.11
CA GLU A 165 -32.72 -7.80 -17.58
C GLU A 165 -32.17 -6.48 -17.01
N PHE A 166 -31.87 -5.51 -17.87
CA PHE A 166 -31.38 -4.21 -17.40
C PHE A 166 -32.56 -3.31 -16.96
N ALA A 167 -32.25 -2.40 -16.03
CA ALA A 167 -33.22 -1.45 -15.53
C ALA A 167 -33.70 -0.47 -16.64
N PRO A 168 -34.91 0.07 -16.51
CA PRO A 168 -35.42 1.08 -17.45
C PRO A 168 -34.46 2.27 -17.60
N GLY A 169 -34.27 2.73 -18.84
CA GLY A 169 -33.38 3.83 -19.22
C GLY A 169 -31.99 3.40 -19.69
N PHE A 170 -31.55 2.21 -19.35
CA PHE A 170 -30.26 1.70 -19.84
C PHE A 170 -30.32 1.19 -21.28
N ARG A 171 -29.18 1.27 -21.98
CA ARG A 171 -28.93 0.67 -23.28
C ARG A 171 -27.65 -0.18 -23.21
N ILE A 172 -27.51 -1.14 -24.12
CA ILE A 172 -26.33 -2.00 -24.21
C ILE A 172 -25.33 -1.30 -25.12
N VAL A 173 -24.08 -1.14 -24.68
CA VAL A 173 -23.03 -0.49 -25.48
C VAL A 173 -21.86 -1.41 -25.80
N ALA A 174 -21.74 -2.54 -25.11
CA ALA A 174 -20.81 -3.61 -25.48
C ALA A 174 -21.30 -4.96 -24.93
N VAL A 175 -20.94 -6.05 -25.63
CA VAL A 175 -21.29 -7.43 -25.30
C VAL A 175 -20.05 -8.32 -25.27
N SER A 176 -20.07 -9.40 -24.49
CA SER A 176 -19.12 -10.52 -24.60
C SER A 176 -19.85 -11.83 -24.79
N ASP A 177 -19.12 -12.90 -25.09
CA ASP A 177 -19.71 -14.23 -25.31
C ASP A 177 -20.41 -14.76 -24.02
N GLY A 178 -19.89 -14.40 -22.82
CA GLY A 178 -20.43 -14.81 -21.53
C GLY A 178 -21.33 -13.77 -20.85
N ALA A 179 -21.25 -12.49 -21.26
CA ALA A 179 -22.01 -11.39 -20.68
C ALA A 179 -22.69 -10.54 -21.77
N PRO A 180 -23.99 -10.75 -22.05
CA PRO A 180 -24.72 -9.98 -23.05
C PRO A 180 -24.88 -8.50 -22.66
N PHE A 181 -24.66 -8.15 -21.41
CA PHE A 181 -24.68 -6.79 -20.87
C PHE A 181 -23.29 -6.43 -20.31
N ALA A 182 -22.24 -6.64 -21.12
CA ALA A 182 -20.87 -6.41 -20.69
C ALA A 182 -20.58 -4.95 -20.36
N VAL A 183 -21.23 -4.02 -21.07
CA VAL A 183 -21.29 -2.59 -20.72
C VAL A 183 -22.68 -2.04 -20.97
N ILE A 184 -23.23 -1.34 -19.99
CA ILE A 184 -24.53 -0.67 -20.06
C ILE A 184 -24.35 0.82 -19.78
N ALA A 185 -25.21 1.64 -20.39
CA ALA A 185 -25.19 3.09 -20.21
C ALA A 185 -26.61 3.67 -20.13
N ASP A 186 -26.79 4.62 -19.23
CA ASP A 186 -27.90 5.54 -19.18
C ASP A 186 -27.32 6.97 -19.21
N ASP A 187 -27.35 7.57 -20.38
CA ASP A 187 -26.71 8.87 -20.60
C ASP A 187 -27.50 10.01 -19.96
N GLU A 188 -28.83 9.84 -19.72
CA GLU A 188 -29.67 10.84 -19.10
C GLU A 188 -29.35 10.98 -17.61
N ARG A 189 -29.29 9.85 -16.88
CA ARG A 189 -28.90 9.81 -15.46
C ARG A 189 -27.39 9.86 -15.25
N LYS A 190 -26.59 9.67 -16.33
CA LYS A 190 -25.13 9.50 -16.28
C LYS A 190 -24.71 8.26 -15.49
N TYR A 191 -25.43 7.16 -15.64
CA TYR A 191 -25.14 5.88 -15.01
C TYR A 191 -24.54 4.91 -16.02
N TYR A 192 -23.42 4.33 -15.64
CA TYR A 192 -22.67 3.40 -16.48
C TYR A 192 -22.35 2.14 -15.70
N GLY A 193 -22.29 1.01 -16.37
CA GLY A 193 -21.92 -0.26 -15.76
C GLY A 193 -20.97 -1.07 -16.63
N THR A 194 -19.97 -1.70 -16.03
CA THR A 194 -19.06 -2.66 -16.67
C THR A 194 -19.12 -3.98 -15.91
N GLN A 195 -19.37 -5.09 -16.60
CA GLN A 195 -19.32 -6.42 -15.99
C GLN A 195 -17.89 -6.88 -15.74
N PHE A 196 -16.94 -6.40 -16.53
CA PHE A 196 -15.52 -6.64 -16.38
C PHE A 196 -14.86 -5.65 -15.40
N HIS A 197 -13.62 -5.93 -15.06
CA HIS A 197 -12.79 -5.12 -14.17
C HIS A 197 -11.86 -4.18 -14.96
N PRO A 198 -12.21 -2.89 -15.13
CA PRO A 198 -11.36 -1.92 -15.82
C PRO A 198 -10.14 -1.51 -14.97
N GLU A 199 -10.16 -1.70 -13.66
CA GLU A 199 -9.11 -1.30 -12.73
C GLU A 199 -7.86 -2.17 -12.81
N VAL A 200 -7.99 -3.44 -13.27
CA VAL A 200 -6.87 -4.39 -13.28
C VAL A 200 -6.01 -4.27 -14.53
N VAL A 201 -4.72 -4.65 -14.42
CA VAL A 201 -3.74 -4.58 -15.51
C VAL A 201 -4.08 -5.44 -16.72
N HIS A 202 -4.90 -6.47 -16.53
CA HIS A 202 -5.32 -7.40 -17.59
C HIS A 202 -6.41 -6.81 -18.52
N THR A 203 -6.95 -5.64 -18.17
CA THR A 203 -7.78 -4.79 -19.06
C THR A 203 -6.90 -3.62 -19.53
N PRO A 204 -6.25 -3.71 -20.71
CA PRO A 204 -5.18 -2.77 -21.10
C PRO A 204 -5.58 -1.30 -21.10
N ASP A 205 -6.80 -0.98 -21.57
CA ASP A 205 -7.31 0.40 -21.62
C ASP A 205 -8.19 0.77 -20.41
N GLY A 206 -8.32 -0.12 -19.43
CA GLY A 206 -9.26 0.04 -18.31
C GLY A 206 -9.04 1.32 -17.50
N GLY A 207 -7.79 1.70 -17.24
CA GLY A 207 -7.48 2.96 -16.58
C GLY A 207 -7.97 4.20 -17.34
N LYS A 208 -7.94 4.14 -18.68
CA LYS A 208 -8.45 5.24 -19.53
C LYS A 208 -9.99 5.29 -19.51
N LEU A 209 -10.67 4.13 -19.43
CA LEU A 209 -12.13 4.09 -19.26
C LEU A 209 -12.56 4.78 -17.96
N ILE A 210 -11.87 4.48 -16.86
CA ILE A 210 -12.11 5.15 -15.59
C ILE A 210 -11.78 6.64 -15.71
N ALA A 211 -10.70 7.02 -16.38
CA ALA A 211 -10.36 8.42 -16.60
C ALA A 211 -11.45 9.15 -17.41
N ASN A 212 -12.03 8.52 -18.45
CA ASN A 212 -13.15 9.08 -19.22
C ASN A 212 -14.40 9.30 -18.34
N PHE A 213 -14.74 8.33 -17.48
CA PHE A 213 -15.80 8.51 -16.50
C PHE A 213 -15.55 9.72 -15.61
N VAL A 214 -14.38 9.80 -15.00
CA VAL A 214 -14.01 10.85 -14.06
C VAL A 214 -13.95 12.23 -14.72
N ARG A 215 -13.36 12.30 -15.95
CA ARG A 215 -13.12 13.55 -16.66
C ARG A 215 -14.34 14.02 -17.47
N HIS A 216 -14.92 13.14 -18.27
CA HIS A 216 -15.94 13.53 -19.23
C HIS A 216 -17.35 13.42 -18.65
N VAL A 217 -17.59 12.43 -17.77
CA VAL A 217 -18.94 12.25 -17.18
C VAL A 217 -19.08 13.04 -15.88
N CYS A 218 -18.11 12.92 -14.95
CA CYS A 218 -18.13 13.67 -13.68
C CYS A 218 -17.67 15.13 -13.84
N GLY A 219 -17.00 15.47 -14.96
CA GLY A 219 -16.54 16.83 -15.24
C GLY A 219 -15.33 17.27 -14.40
N CYS A 220 -14.59 16.36 -13.80
CA CYS A 220 -13.43 16.67 -12.99
C CYS A 220 -12.26 17.17 -13.85
N ARG A 221 -11.60 18.24 -13.44
CA ARG A 221 -10.47 18.87 -14.14
C ARG A 221 -9.14 18.23 -13.82
N GLY A 222 -9.05 17.49 -12.70
CA GLY A 222 -7.83 16.82 -12.26
C GLY A 222 -6.88 17.73 -11.50
N THR A 223 -7.38 18.27 -10.43
CA THR A 223 -6.64 19.18 -9.56
C THR A 223 -5.82 18.47 -8.49
N TRP A 224 -5.98 17.15 -8.34
CA TRP A 224 -5.20 16.36 -7.40
C TRP A 224 -3.77 16.19 -7.90
N THR A 225 -2.87 17.04 -7.39
CA THR A 225 -1.43 17.00 -7.66
C THR A 225 -0.66 17.05 -6.35
N MET A 226 0.57 16.52 -6.34
CA MET A 226 1.39 16.53 -5.12
C MET A 226 1.80 17.94 -4.70
N ALA A 227 1.89 18.89 -5.62
CA ALA A 227 2.15 20.31 -5.32
C ALA A 227 0.97 20.94 -4.53
N GLU A 228 -0.27 20.72 -4.97
CA GLU A 228 -1.46 21.21 -4.23
C GLU A 228 -1.65 20.46 -2.92
N PHE A 229 -1.43 19.14 -2.90
CA PHE A 229 -1.43 18.34 -1.67
C PHE A 229 -0.44 18.87 -0.64
N ARG A 230 0.82 19.10 -1.03
CA ARG A 230 1.87 19.67 -0.18
C ARG A 230 1.42 20.98 0.45
N LYS A 231 0.94 21.91 -0.36
CA LYS A 231 0.48 23.24 0.09
C LYS A 231 -0.65 23.15 1.11
N THR A 232 -1.66 22.32 0.81
CA THR A 232 -2.82 22.12 1.69
C THR A 232 -2.40 21.46 3.00
N LYS A 233 -1.58 20.39 2.91
CA LYS A 233 -1.16 19.62 4.07
C LYS A 233 -0.25 20.42 5.01
N ILE A 234 0.60 21.29 4.49
CA ILE A 234 1.39 22.23 5.30
C ILE A 234 0.48 23.14 6.12
N ALA A 235 -0.58 23.67 5.53
CA ALA A 235 -1.54 24.52 6.25
C ALA A 235 -2.29 23.74 7.36
N GLU A 236 -2.69 22.51 7.06
CA GLU A 236 -3.35 21.61 8.02
C GLU A 236 -2.44 21.27 9.20
N ILE A 237 -1.19 20.86 8.93
CA ILE A 237 -0.20 20.54 9.97
C ILE A 237 0.01 21.77 10.88
N ARG A 238 0.17 22.95 10.31
CA ARG A 238 0.32 24.19 11.09
C ARG A 238 -0.89 24.47 11.99
N ALA A 239 -2.09 24.27 11.48
CA ALA A 239 -3.32 24.46 12.23
C ALA A 239 -3.47 23.41 13.35
N GLN A 240 -3.12 22.15 13.08
CA GLN A 240 -3.21 21.05 14.04
C GLN A 240 -2.18 21.20 15.17
N VAL A 241 -0.94 21.49 14.82
CA VAL A 241 0.18 21.50 15.78
C VAL A 241 0.26 22.80 16.55
N GLY A 242 -0.07 23.94 15.93
CA GLY A 242 0.06 25.25 16.55
C GLY A 242 1.48 25.53 17.02
N THR A 243 1.65 25.78 18.33
CA THR A 243 2.96 26.03 18.97
C THR A 243 3.56 24.81 19.66
N SER A 244 2.89 23.66 19.59
CA SER A 244 3.33 22.42 20.22
C SER A 244 4.52 21.79 19.51
N ARG A 245 5.14 20.80 20.15
CA ARG A 245 6.27 20.04 19.62
C ARG A 245 5.80 18.71 19.04
N VAL A 246 6.47 18.30 17.97
CA VAL A 246 6.24 17.02 17.29
C VAL A 246 7.51 16.18 17.37
N ILE A 247 7.36 14.89 17.66
CA ILE A 247 8.43 13.91 17.56
C ILE A 247 8.13 12.94 16.42
N CYS A 248 9.15 12.56 15.65
CA CYS A 248 9.03 11.65 14.51
C CYS A 248 10.08 10.54 14.59
N GLY A 249 9.65 9.28 14.55
CA GLY A 249 10.56 8.14 14.41
C GLY A 249 10.97 7.93 12.96
N LEU A 250 12.28 7.99 12.68
CA LEU A 250 12.83 7.68 11.37
C LEU A 250 13.21 6.20 11.29
N SER A 251 12.60 5.48 10.38
CA SER A 251 12.90 4.06 10.12
C SER A 251 13.94 3.85 9.00
N GLY A 252 14.41 4.92 8.37
CA GLY A 252 15.19 4.85 7.13
C GLY A 252 14.34 4.60 5.86
N GLY A 253 13.04 4.35 6.02
CA GLY A 253 12.09 4.18 4.92
C GLY A 253 11.65 5.51 4.30
N VAL A 254 11.16 5.45 3.05
CA VAL A 254 10.69 6.65 2.32
C VAL A 254 9.52 7.34 3.01
N ASP A 255 8.61 6.58 3.64
CA ASP A 255 7.40 7.15 4.24
C ASP A 255 7.72 8.04 5.45
N SER A 256 8.51 7.53 6.39
CA SER A 256 8.97 8.34 7.52
C SER A 256 9.82 9.52 7.09
N ALA A 257 10.61 9.37 6.01
CA ALA A 257 11.41 10.45 5.46
C ALA A 257 10.54 11.57 4.86
N VAL A 258 9.56 11.22 4.03
CA VAL A 258 8.63 12.18 3.42
C VAL A 258 7.78 12.87 4.48
N ALA A 259 7.25 12.12 5.46
CA ALA A 259 6.49 12.68 6.57
C ALA A 259 7.32 13.71 7.36
N ALA A 260 8.55 13.37 7.72
CA ALA A 260 9.43 14.26 8.48
C ALA A 260 9.77 15.54 7.72
N VAL A 261 10.12 15.45 6.42
CA VAL A 261 10.44 16.64 5.60
C VAL A 261 9.22 17.53 5.43
N LEU A 262 8.03 16.95 5.18
CA LEU A 262 6.79 17.70 5.02
C LEU A 262 6.39 18.42 6.33
N ILE A 263 6.50 17.74 7.47
CA ILE A 263 6.23 18.33 8.78
C ILE A 263 7.25 19.43 9.10
N HIS A 264 8.54 19.20 8.84
CA HIS A 264 9.56 20.22 9.05
C HIS A 264 9.33 21.47 8.20
N GLU A 265 8.91 21.32 6.95
CA GLU A 265 8.52 22.46 6.12
C GLU A 265 7.32 23.23 6.68
N ALA A 266 6.41 22.53 7.35
CA ALA A 266 5.25 23.14 7.98
C ALA A 266 5.62 23.91 9.27
N ILE A 267 6.38 23.32 10.19
CA ILE A 267 6.56 23.79 11.58
C ILE A 267 8.03 24.01 11.98
N GLY A 268 8.99 23.76 11.10
CA GLY A 268 10.42 24.00 11.38
C GLY A 268 10.93 23.21 12.58
N ASP A 269 11.66 23.89 13.46
CA ASP A 269 12.35 23.29 14.63
C ASP A 269 11.41 22.79 15.75
N GLN A 270 10.07 22.94 15.60
CA GLN A 270 9.12 22.28 16.48
C GLN A 270 9.12 20.75 16.26
N LEU A 271 9.62 20.28 15.11
CA LEU A 271 9.85 18.86 14.83
C LEU A 271 11.21 18.42 15.36
N THR A 272 11.24 17.30 16.11
CA THR A 272 12.46 16.56 16.42
C THR A 272 12.32 15.14 15.89
N CYS A 273 13.27 14.71 15.07
CA CYS A 273 13.34 13.33 14.61
C CYS A 273 14.21 12.47 15.53
N VAL A 274 13.82 11.21 15.70
CA VAL A 274 14.60 10.19 16.42
C VAL A 274 14.91 9.07 15.45
N PHE A 275 16.18 8.81 15.23
CA PHE A 275 16.67 7.71 14.41
C PHE A 275 17.35 6.68 15.30
N VAL A 276 16.79 5.48 15.36
CA VAL A 276 17.33 4.35 16.11
C VAL A 276 18.09 3.44 15.16
N ASP A 277 19.42 3.41 15.27
CA ASP A 277 20.26 2.45 14.57
C ASP A 277 20.28 1.13 15.34
N HIS A 278 19.49 0.17 14.89
CA HIS A 278 19.40 -1.15 15.51
C HIS A 278 20.50 -2.13 15.03
N GLY A 279 21.45 -1.68 14.22
CA GLY A 279 22.55 -2.52 13.73
C GLY A 279 22.14 -3.57 12.68
N LEU A 280 20.92 -3.53 12.14
CA LEU A 280 20.39 -4.46 11.15
C LEU A 280 20.12 -3.78 9.79
N MET A 281 20.64 -2.57 9.59
CA MET A 281 20.51 -1.80 8.37
C MET A 281 21.51 -2.24 7.29
N ARG A 282 21.27 -1.84 6.05
CA ARG A 282 22.20 -2.01 4.93
C ARG A 282 23.51 -1.24 5.15
N LEU A 283 24.51 -1.57 4.35
CA LEU A 283 25.82 -0.90 4.42
C LEU A 283 25.67 0.61 4.13
N GLY A 284 26.15 1.44 5.07
CA GLY A 284 26.15 2.90 4.95
C GLY A 284 24.78 3.57 5.04
N GLU A 285 23.71 2.83 5.34
CA GLU A 285 22.35 3.38 5.35
C GLU A 285 22.11 4.32 6.52
N ALA A 286 22.63 4.00 7.71
CA ALA A 286 22.51 4.86 8.88
C ALA A 286 23.18 6.23 8.65
N GLU A 287 24.41 6.23 8.13
CA GLU A 287 25.16 7.45 7.81
C GLU A 287 24.44 8.28 6.74
N GLN A 288 23.84 7.63 5.73
CA GLN A 288 23.05 8.32 4.69
C GLN A 288 21.82 9.00 5.28
N VAL A 289 21.08 8.33 6.18
CA VAL A 289 19.91 8.91 6.86
C VAL A 289 20.32 10.10 7.69
N VAL A 290 21.33 9.95 8.55
CA VAL A 290 21.83 11.03 9.40
C VAL A 290 22.32 12.21 8.56
N GLY A 291 23.09 11.93 7.50
CA GLY A 291 23.60 12.96 6.57
C GLY A 291 22.48 13.74 5.89
N LEU A 292 21.42 13.06 5.43
CA LEU A 292 20.29 13.70 4.78
C LEU A 292 19.55 14.63 5.76
N PHE A 293 19.13 14.13 6.88
CA PHE A 293 18.27 14.88 7.79
C PHE A 293 19.03 15.99 8.54
N ARG A 294 20.20 15.70 9.06
CA ARG A 294 20.98 16.67 9.83
C ARG A 294 21.68 17.71 8.96
N ASN A 295 22.30 17.30 7.85
CA ASN A 295 23.18 18.18 7.09
C ASN A 295 22.50 18.81 5.86
N HIS A 296 21.52 18.13 5.24
CA HIS A 296 20.85 18.66 4.05
C HIS A 296 19.58 19.43 4.40
N TYR A 297 18.71 18.85 5.23
CA TYR A 297 17.46 19.50 5.64
C TYR A 297 17.56 20.31 6.92
N ASN A 298 18.65 20.19 7.69
CA ASN A 298 18.84 20.82 9.01
C ASN A 298 17.71 20.49 10.00
N ILE A 299 17.15 19.29 9.92
CA ILE A 299 16.10 18.84 10.84
C ILE A 299 16.76 18.41 12.16
N PRO A 300 16.25 18.88 13.32
CA PRO A 300 16.69 18.40 14.61
C PRO A 300 16.62 16.87 14.70
N LEU A 301 17.77 16.20 14.84
CA LEU A 301 17.88 14.74 14.79
C LEU A 301 18.64 14.19 16.01
N VAL A 302 17.96 13.35 16.79
CA VAL A 302 18.57 12.46 17.78
C VAL A 302 18.93 11.16 17.08
N HIS A 303 20.20 10.80 17.08
CA HIS A 303 20.69 9.51 16.56
C HIS A 303 21.14 8.64 17.73
N HIS A 304 20.47 7.50 17.92
CA HIS A 304 20.77 6.54 18.98
C HIS A 304 21.29 5.23 18.37
N ASP A 305 22.55 4.90 18.65
CA ASP A 305 23.12 3.58 18.29
C ASP A 305 22.70 2.56 19.35
N ALA A 306 21.70 1.77 19.02
CA ALA A 306 21.19 0.66 19.80
C ALA A 306 21.68 -0.71 19.32
N SER A 307 22.65 -0.75 18.39
CA SER A 307 23.10 -1.99 17.71
C SER A 307 23.50 -3.11 18.69
N THR A 308 24.17 -2.76 19.77
CA THR A 308 24.57 -3.74 20.82
C THR A 308 23.36 -4.34 21.54
N LEU A 309 22.35 -3.52 21.84
CA LEU A 309 21.11 -3.97 22.47
C LEU A 309 20.34 -4.95 21.58
N PHE A 310 20.14 -4.59 20.32
CA PHE A 310 19.39 -5.43 19.38
C PHE A 310 20.12 -6.73 19.07
N LEU A 311 21.39 -6.67 18.74
CA LEU A 311 22.18 -7.88 18.43
C LEU A 311 22.35 -8.79 19.66
N GLY A 312 22.50 -8.20 20.84
CA GLY A 312 22.56 -8.98 22.08
C GLY A 312 21.26 -9.72 22.39
N GLY A 313 20.12 -9.07 22.21
CA GLY A 313 18.82 -9.70 22.44
C GLY A 313 18.38 -10.69 21.36
N LEU A 314 18.99 -10.64 20.17
CA LEU A 314 18.77 -11.61 19.08
C LEU A 314 19.69 -12.86 19.22
N ALA A 315 20.63 -12.87 20.16
CA ALA A 315 21.50 -14.02 20.38
C ALA A 315 20.68 -15.29 20.69
N GLY A 316 20.88 -16.36 19.91
CA GLY A 316 20.16 -17.62 20.04
C GLY A 316 18.70 -17.60 19.53
N VAL A 317 18.18 -16.46 19.06
CA VAL A 317 16.83 -16.36 18.50
C VAL A 317 16.85 -16.77 17.03
N THR A 318 16.20 -17.88 16.69
CA THR A 318 16.19 -18.45 15.35
C THR A 318 14.81 -18.42 14.67
N ASP A 319 13.74 -18.32 15.46
CA ASP A 319 12.38 -18.27 14.95
C ASP A 319 12.08 -16.89 14.34
N PRO A 320 11.57 -16.81 13.10
CA PRO A 320 11.34 -15.54 12.41
C PRO A 320 10.36 -14.62 13.13
N GLU A 321 9.30 -15.18 13.69
CA GLU A 321 8.28 -14.38 14.38
C GLU A 321 8.78 -13.86 15.73
N ALA A 322 9.59 -14.65 16.44
CA ALA A 322 10.27 -14.21 17.65
C ALA A 322 11.25 -13.05 17.36
N LYS A 323 12.02 -13.12 16.24
CA LYS A 323 12.88 -12.02 15.79
C LYS A 323 12.07 -10.75 15.56
N ARG A 324 10.96 -10.84 14.80
CA ARG A 324 10.09 -9.70 14.48
C ARG A 324 9.52 -9.05 15.75
N LYS A 325 8.99 -9.86 16.67
CA LYS A 325 8.42 -9.38 17.95
C LYS A 325 9.45 -8.70 18.83
N PHE A 326 10.64 -9.31 18.94
CA PHE A 326 11.73 -8.74 19.73
C PHE A 326 12.17 -7.39 19.16
N ILE A 327 12.44 -7.34 17.84
CA ILE A 327 12.91 -6.11 17.17
C ILE A 327 11.86 -5.01 17.30
N GLY A 328 10.60 -5.31 17.01
CA GLY A 328 9.52 -4.34 17.10
C GLY A 328 9.33 -3.78 18.50
N LYS A 329 9.30 -4.66 19.52
CA LYS A 329 9.19 -4.24 20.92
C LYS A 329 10.37 -3.38 21.35
N THR A 330 11.60 -3.84 21.08
CA THR A 330 12.82 -3.12 21.49
C THR A 330 12.92 -1.77 20.81
N PHE A 331 12.52 -1.67 19.54
CA PHE A 331 12.46 -0.39 18.82
C PHE A 331 11.52 0.60 19.53
N ILE A 332 10.33 0.15 19.91
CA ILE A 332 9.35 0.97 20.64
C ILE A 332 9.94 1.44 21.98
N ASP A 333 10.53 0.53 22.75
CA ASP A 333 11.08 0.83 24.08
C ASP A 333 12.23 1.86 23.98
N VAL A 334 13.13 1.72 23.01
CA VAL A 334 14.22 2.70 22.76
C VAL A 334 13.67 4.03 22.28
N PHE A 335 12.74 4.01 21.33
CA PHE A 335 12.12 5.24 20.83
C PHE A 335 11.40 6.01 21.95
N GLU A 336 10.64 5.32 22.80
CA GLU A 336 9.95 5.92 23.96
C GLU A 336 10.94 6.56 24.94
N GLN A 337 12.07 5.90 25.19
CA GLN A 337 13.12 6.45 26.04
C GLN A 337 13.70 7.74 25.48
N GLU A 338 14.06 7.77 24.19
CA GLU A 338 14.61 8.95 23.53
C GLU A 338 13.57 10.07 23.42
N ALA A 339 12.32 9.74 23.12
CA ALA A 339 11.23 10.70 23.07
C ALA A 339 11.00 11.42 24.41
N ARG A 340 11.12 10.70 25.53
CA ARG A 340 11.04 11.30 26.87
C ARG A 340 12.23 12.23 27.16
N GLN A 341 13.42 11.93 26.65
CA GLN A 341 14.61 12.77 26.84
C GLN A 341 14.52 14.07 26.03
N VAL A 342 13.94 14.01 24.83
CA VAL A 342 13.66 15.22 24.03
C VAL A 342 12.71 16.17 24.75
N GLY A 343 11.79 15.63 25.55
CA GLY A 343 10.91 16.36 26.47
C GLY A 343 9.86 17.23 25.79
N GLY A 344 8.60 17.13 26.26
CA GLY A 344 7.54 18.10 25.94
C GLY A 344 6.99 18.03 24.51
N ALA A 345 7.00 16.87 23.86
CA ALA A 345 6.26 16.67 22.61
C ALA A 345 4.81 16.28 22.92
N ASP A 346 3.86 17.00 22.30
CA ASP A 346 2.43 16.72 22.42
C ASP A 346 1.95 15.82 21.28
N PHE A 347 2.73 15.73 20.18
CA PHE A 347 2.38 15.01 18.98
C PHE A 347 3.46 14.00 18.56
N LEU A 348 2.99 12.83 18.10
CA LEU A 348 3.80 11.81 17.43
C LEU A 348 3.48 11.81 15.93
N ALA A 349 4.48 12.01 15.09
CA ALA A 349 4.34 11.90 13.64
C ALA A 349 4.48 10.46 13.19
N GLN A 350 3.56 10.00 12.35
CA GLN A 350 3.56 8.68 11.74
C GLN A 350 3.42 8.77 10.22
N GLY A 351 4.15 7.91 9.51
CA GLY A 351 4.07 7.76 8.05
C GLY A 351 3.01 6.76 7.61
N THR A 352 1.84 6.72 8.26
CA THR A 352 0.70 5.89 7.89
C THR A 352 0.25 6.23 6.47
N LEU A 353 0.01 5.22 5.64
CA LEU A 353 -0.44 5.38 4.26
C LEU A 353 -1.91 5.01 4.10
N TYR A 354 -2.53 5.40 2.98
CA TYR A 354 -3.93 5.11 2.70
C TYR A 354 -4.26 3.61 2.69
N PRO A 355 -3.45 2.72 2.10
CA PRO A 355 -3.65 1.28 2.22
C PRO A 355 -3.68 0.76 3.67
N ASP A 356 -2.83 1.29 4.56
CA ASP A 356 -2.82 0.90 5.98
C ASP A 356 -4.14 1.26 6.67
N VAL A 357 -4.72 2.41 6.31
CA VAL A 357 -6.02 2.87 6.82
C VAL A 357 -7.15 1.95 6.36
N ILE A 358 -7.18 1.61 5.07
CA ILE A 358 -8.23 0.75 4.50
C ILE A 358 -8.17 -0.66 5.09
N GLU A 359 -6.97 -1.23 5.20
CA GLU A 359 -6.77 -2.57 5.78
C GLU A 359 -7.12 -2.64 7.27
N SER A 360 -7.13 -1.52 7.98
CA SER A 360 -7.53 -1.45 9.40
C SER A 360 -9.04 -1.47 9.62
N VAL A 361 -9.84 -1.25 8.58
CA VAL A 361 -11.31 -1.23 8.61
C VAL A 361 -11.83 -2.43 7.84
N SER A 362 -12.66 -3.30 8.48
CA SER A 362 -13.32 -4.36 7.74
C SER A 362 -14.39 -3.77 6.81
N PHE A 363 -14.65 -4.42 5.66
CA PHE A 363 -15.70 -3.99 4.73
C PHE A 363 -17.11 -4.00 5.35
N THR A 364 -17.31 -4.72 6.45
CA THR A 364 -18.55 -4.70 7.25
C THR A 364 -18.61 -3.55 8.25
N GLY A 365 -17.57 -2.69 8.32
CA GLY A 365 -17.54 -1.53 9.20
C GLY A 365 -17.11 -1.78 10.64
N GLY A 366 -16.70 -3.03 10.98
CA GLY A 366 -16.10 -3.37 12.28
C GLY A 366 -14.57 -3.27 12.25
N PRO A 367 -13.88 -3.28 13.41
CA PRO A 367 -12.43 -3.38 13.44
C PRO A 367 -12.00 -4.70 12.80
N SER A 368 -11.17 -4.63 11.77
CA SER A 368 -10.55 -5.80 11.16
C SER A 368 -9.76 -6.58 12.21
N VAL A 369 -9.90 -7.91 12.22
CA VAL A 369 -8.98 -8.75 12.99
C VAL A 369 -7.59 -8.53 12.39
N THR A 370 -6.77 -7.84 13.14
CA THR A 370 -5.50 -7.24 12.71
C THR A 370 -4.56 -8.30 12.15
N ILE A 371 -4.40 -8.35 10.84
CA ILE A 371 -3.38 -9.17 10.17
C ILE A 371 -2.03 -8.44 10.11
N LYS A 372 -2.00 -7.11 10.31
CA LYS A 372 -0.77 -6.30 10.29
C LYS A 372 -0.62 -5.40 11.52
N SER A 373 -0.16 -5.98 12.63
CA SER A 373 0.29 -5.22 13.80
C SER A 373 1.67 -4.53 13.60
N HIS A 374 2.25 -4.57 12.40
CA HIS A 374 3.67 -4.24 12.18
C HIS A 374 3.94 -2.80 11.74
N HIS A 375 2.94 -2.05 11.31
CA HIS A 375 3.11 -0.65 10.89
C HIS A 375 2.61 0.36 11.92
N ASN A 376 1.83 -0.08 12.89
CA ASN A 376 1.40 0.78 13.99
C ASN A 376 2.37 0.60 15.16
N VAL A 377 2.90 1.67 15.67
CA VAL A 377 3.75 1.70 16.89
C VAL A 377 2.83 1.42 18.09
N GLY A 378 2.18 0.26 18.06
CA GLY A 378 1.09 -0.31 18.83
C GLY A 378 0.90 0.31 20.22
N GLY A 379 -0.01 1.27 20.34
CA GLY A 379 -0.35 1.92 21.62
C GLY A 379 0.68 2.92 22.14
N LEU A 380 1.73 3.25 21.36
CA LEU A 380 2.72 4.24 21.79
C LEU A 380 2.11 5.63 22.06
N PRO A 381 1.20 6.16 21.19
CA PRO A 381 0.53 7.43 21.46
C PRO A 381 -0.22 7.42 22.80
N GLU A 382 -0.95 6.35 23.09
CA GLU A 382 -1.69 6.19 24.35
C GLU A 382 -0.74 6.09 25.57
N ARG A 383 0.33 5.30 25.45
CA ARG A 383 1.36 5.14 26.51
C ARG A 383 2.09 6.44 26.82
N MET A 384 2.29 7.30 25.81
CA MET A 384 3.01 8.57 25.92
C MET A 384 2.08 9.78 26.05
N ASN A 385 0.75 9.58 26.01
CA ASN A 385 -0.26 10.64 26.02
C ASN A 385 -0.03 11.69 24.92
N MET A 386 0.27 11.24 23.70
CA MET A 386 0.51 12.07 22.51
C MET A 386 -0.63 11.94 21.51
N GLN A 387 -0.90 13.02 20.79
CA GLN A 387 -1.78 13.01 19.62
C GLN A 387 -0.98 12.61 18.37
N LEU A 388 -1.67 12.11 17.35
CA LEU A 388 -1.03 11.71 16.09
C LEU A 388 -1.05 12.83 15.05
N VAL A 389 0.06 12.96 14.31
CA VAL A 389 0.14 13.71 13.05
C VAL A 389 0.48 12.71 11.95
N GLU A 390 -0.48 12.44 11.06
CA GLU A 390 -0.39 11.45 9.99
C GLU A 390 -0.52 12.12 8.60
N PRO A 391 0.50 12.83 8.14
CA PRO A 391 0.38 13.68 6.96
C PRO A 391 0.21 12.91 5.65
N LEU A 392 0.53 11.61 5.61
CA LEU A 392 0.50 10.78 4.41
C LEU A 392 -0.70 9.83 4.36
N ARG A 393 -1.61 9.93 5.32
CA ARG A 393 -2.75 9.02 5.52
C ARG A 393 -3.68 8.89 4.31
N GLU A 394 -3.71 9.90 3.45
CA GLU A 394 -4.54 9.96 2.25
C GLU A 394 -3.80 9.47 0.99
N LEU A 395 -2.51 9.14 1.07
CA LEU A 395 -1.66 8.86 -0.08
C LEU A 395 -1.39 7.37 -0.27
N PHE A 396 -1.37 6.94 -1.53
CA PHE A 396 -0.76 5.69 -1.95
C PHE A 396 0.76 5.80 -1.98
N LYS A 397 1.46 4.66 -2.01
CA LYS A 397 2.92 4.61 -1.97
C LYS A 397 3.62 5.33 -3.13
N ASP A 398 3.05 5.27 -4.31
CA ASP A 398 3.53 5.98 -5.49
C ASP A 398 3.32 7.50 -5.37
N GLU A 399 2.21 7.95 -4.79
CA GLU A 399 1.97 9.36 -4.48
C GLU A 399 2.95 9.88 -3.42
N VAL A 400 3.25 9.07 -2.38
CA VAL A 400 4.28 9.41 -1.39
C VAL A 400 5.65 9.61 -2.03
N ARG A 401 6.03 8.74 -2.98
CA ARG A 401 7.27 8.92 -3.75
C ARG A 401 7.24 10.17 -4.61
N ALA A 402 6.11 10.46 -5.26
CA ALA A 402 5.94 11.69 -6.04
C ALA A 402 6.04 12.94 -5.14
N LEU A 403 5.39 12.92 -3.96
CA LEU A 403 5.51 13.97 -2.96
C LEU A 403 6.95 14.13 -2.45
N GLY A 404 7.66 13.02 -2.24
CA GLY A 404 9.07 13.05 -1.85
C GLY A 404 9.94 13.78 -2.87
N ARG A 405 9.73 13.57 -4.18
CA ARG A 405 10.41 14.33 -5.23
C ARG A 405 10.02 15.81 -5.23
N GLU A 406 8.74 16.11 -5.02
CA GLU A 406 8.24 17.49 -4.90
C GLU A 406 8.86 18.23 -3.70
N LEU A 407 9.16 17.52 -2.62
CA LEU A 407 9.87 18.02 -1.44
C LEU A 407 11.39 18.08 -1.59
N GLY A 408 11.91 17.67 -2.76
CA GLY A 408 13.35 17.68 -3.06
C GLY A 408 14.15 16.53 -2.43
N LEU A 409 13.51 15.45 -1.99
CA LEU A 409 14.27 14.28 -1.54
C LEU A 409 15.05 13.67 -2.71
N PRO A 410 16.31 13.31 -2.50
CA PRO A 410 17.13 12.67 -3.53
C PRO A 410 16.51 11.34 -4.00
N ASP A 411 16.61 11.05 -5.30
CA ASP A 411 16.05 9.82 -5.89
C ASP A 411 16.56 8.54 -5.21
N ILE A 412 17.78 8.55 -4.68
CA ILE A 412 18.33 7.42 -3.91
C ILE A 412 17.50 7.10 -2.65
N PHE A 413 16.76 8.06 -2.11
CA PHE A 413 15.85 7.85 -0.99
C PHE A 413 14.44 7.51 -1.45
N VAL A 414 13.92 8.23 -2.44
CA VAL A 414 12.56 8.07 -2.94
C VAL A 414 12.38 6.77 -3.72
N GLY A 415 13.40 6.41 -4.52
CA GLY A 415 13.42 5.20 -5.36
C GLY A 415 13.90 3.93 -4.66
N ARG A 416 14.17 3.96 -3.35
CA ARG A 416 14.66 2.76 -2.65
C ARG A 416 13.72 1.57 -2.82
N HIS A 417 14.34 0.41 -3.06
CA HIS A 417 13.64 -0.86 -2.91
C HIS A 417 13.11 -1.01 -1.48
N PRO A 418 11.94 -1.65 -1.28
CA PRO A 418 11.42 -1.92 0.04
C PRO A 418 12.47 -2.58 0.93
N PHE A 419 12.54 -2.13 2.19
CA PHE A 419 13.39 -2.72 3.20
C PHE A 419 12.55 -2.92 4.47
N PRO A 420 12.43 -4.14 4.96
CA PRO A 420 11.53 -4.46 6.06
C PRO A 420 12.00 -3.89 7.38
N GLY A 421 11.09 -3.61 8.31
CA GLY A 421 11.41 -3.08 9.64
C GLY A 421 12.43 -3.94 10.42
N PRO A 422 12.36 -5.30 10.41
CA PRO A 422 13.35 -6.14 11.03
C PRO A 422 14.74 -6.13 10.35
N GLY A 423 14.87 -5.46 9.22
CA GLY A 423 16.13 -5.29 8.51
C GLY A 423 16.75 -6.61 8.05
N LEU A 424 18.07 -6.71 8.22
CA LEU A 424 18.83 -7.90 7.84
C LEU A 424 18.49 -9.15 8.66
N ALA A 425 17.83 -9.01 9.83
CA ALA A 425 17.54 -10.17 10.68
C ALA A 425 16.68 -11.23 9.98
N ILE A 426 15.74 -10.82 9.11
CA ILE A 426 14.88 -11.74 8.34
C ILE A 426 15.50 -12.16 6.99
N ARG A 427 16.75 -11.76 6.76
CA ARG A 427 17.58 -12.18 5.63
C ARG A 427 18.77 -13.04 6.08
N ILE A 428 18.76 -13.41 7.37
CA ILE A 428 19.72 -14.34 8.00
C ILE A 428 18.90 -15.45 8.66
N PRO A 429 18.46 -16.48 7.91
CA PRO A 429 17.78 -17.62 8.51
C PRO A 429 18.63 -18.25 9.62
N GLY A 430 18.01 -18.49 10.78
CA GLY A 430 18.70 -18.94 11.98
C GLY A 430 19.23 -17.77 12.83
N GLU A 431 20.34 -17.98 13.55
CA GLU A 431 20.89 -17.01 14.50
C GLU A 431 21.45 -15.77 13.81
N VAL A 432 21.15 -14.59 14.36
CA VAL A 432 21.64 -13.29 13.88
C VAL A 432 22.83 -12.87 14.74
N THR A 433 23.99 -12.68 14.10
CA THR A 433 25.19 -12.17 14.75
C THR A 433 25.76 -10.97 14.00
N ARG A 434 26.57 -10.15 14.67
CA ARG A 434 27.24 -9.00 14.03
C ARG A 434 28.07 -9.44 12.82
N GLU A 435 28.82 -10.52 12.95
CA GLU A 435 29.65 -11.07 11.86
C GLU A 435 28.77 -11.45 10.64
N ARG A 436 27.67 -12.16 10.88
CA ARG A 436 26.75 -12.57 9.80
C ARG A 436 26.07 -11.38 9.14
N CYS A 437 25.69 -10.35 9.92
CA CYS A 437 25.18 -9.09 9.39
C CYS A 437 26.21 -8.39 8.50
N ASP A 438 27.48 -8.35 8.93
CA ASP A 438 28.55 -7.68 8.17
C ASP A 438 28.90 -8.41 6.87
N ILE A 439 28.87 -9.75 6.87
CA ILE A 439 28.99 -10.55 5.65
C ILE A 439 27.84 -10.25 4.70
N LEU A 440 26.59 -10.30 5.20
CA LEU A 440 25.40 -10.06 4.39
C LEU A 440 25.36 -8.65 3.83
N ARG A 441 25.68 -7.62 4.61
CA ARG A 441 25.76 -6.21 4.16
C ARG A 441 26.67 -6.05 2.94
N LYS A 442 27.85 -6.67 2.98
CA LYS A 442 28.80 -6.59 1.87
C LYS A 442 28.28 -7.29 0.63
N ALA A 443 27.69 -8.48 0.79
CA ALA A 443 27.10 -9.22 -0.34
C ALA A 443 25.92 -8.46 -0.96
N ASP A 444 25.02 -7.92 -0.15
CA ASP A 444 23.88 -7.11 -0.59
C ASP A 444 24.35 -5.84 -1.31
N ALA A 445 25.38 -5.17 -0.81
CA ALA A 445 25.95 -3.99 -1.45
C ALA A 445 26.55 -4.30 -2.83
N VAL A 446 27.30 -5.40 -2.99
CA VAL A 446 27.84 -5.85 -4.28
C VAL A 446 26.69 -6.14 -5.27
N TYR A 447 25.65 -6.84 -4.80
CA TYR A 447 24.52 -7.19 -5.65
C TYR A 447 23.77 -5.96 -6.15
N LEU A 448 23.43 -5.04 -5.25
CA LEU A 448 22.72 -3.80 -5.62
C LEU A 448 23.59 -2.87 -6.48
N ASP A 449 24.91 -2.86 -6.29
CA ASP A 449 25.84 -2.13 -7.15
C ASP A 449 25.82 -2.64 -8.59
N GLU A 450 25.86 -3.96 -8.79
CA GLU A 450 25.75 -4.58 -10.13
C GLU A 450 24.40 -4.31 -10.79
N ILE A 451 23.28 -4.36 -10.03
CA ILE A 451 21.96 -4.02 -10.53
C ILE A 451 21.91 -2.55 -11.01
N ARG A 452 22.49 -1.62 -10.25
CA ARG A 452 22.54 -0.20 -10.62
C ARG A 452 23.43 0.02 -11.86
N LYS A 453 24.63 -0.59 -11.91
CA LYS A 453 25.53 -0.50 -13.05
C LYS A 453 24.92 -1.03 -14.35
N ALA A 454 24.06 -2.04 -14.23
CA ALA A 454 23.33 -2.59 -15.36
C ALA A 454 22.08 -1.78 -15.75
N GLY A 455 21.73 -0.71 -15.02
CA GLY A 455 20.53 0.10 -15.27
C GLY A 455 19.21 -0.63 -14.97
N LEU A 456 19.23 -1.67 -14.13
CA LEU A 456 18.08 -2.55 -13.87
C LEU A 456 17.33 -2.20 -12.58
N TYR A 457 17.82 -1.21 -11.82
CA TYR A 457 17.32 -0.94 -10.47
C TYR A 457 15.82 -0.58 -10.45
N ASP A 458 15.39 0.26 -11.38
CA ASP A 458 14.00 0.73 -11.44
C ASP A 458 13.04 -0.31 -12.07
N ALA A 459 13.58 -1.27 -12.82
CA ALA A 459 12.80 -2.38 -13.39
C ALA A 459 12.53 -3.50 -12.37
N ILE A 460 13.23 -3.49 -11.25
CA ILE A 460 13.11 -4.48 -10.17
C ILE A 460 12.37 -3.84 -9.00
N TRP A 461 11.30 -4.48 -8.55
CA TRP A 461 10.52 -3.99 -7.42
C TRP A 461 11.29 -4.10 -6.10
N GLN A 462 11.96 -5.26 -5.89
CA GLN A 462 12.82 -5.50 -4.73
C GLN A 462 13.92 -6.50 -5.07
N ALA A 463 15.17 -6.18 -4.70
CA ALA A 463 16.31 -7.09 -4.79
C ALA A 463 17.11 -7.07 -3.49
N PHE A 464 17.59 -8.24 -3.07
CA PHE A 464 18.40 -8.40 -1.86
C PHE A 464 19.16 -9.72 -1.85
N ALA A 465 20.16 -9.79 -0.98
CA ALA A 465 20.89 -10.98 -0.64
C ALA A 465 20.38 -11.60 0.67
N VAL A 466 20.52 -12.92 0.81
CA VAL A 466 20.19 -13.72 2.00
C VAL A 466 21.40 -14.57 2.36
N LEU A 467 21.79 -14.58 3.64
CA LEU A 467 22.91 -15.41 4.13
C LEU A 467 22.35 -16.70 4.73
N LEU A 468 22.47 -17.79 3.99
CA LEU A 468 21.93 -19.09 4.42
C LEU A 468 22.77 -19.72 5.54
N PRO A 469 22.16 -20.48 6.47
CA PRO A 469 22.85 -21.18 7.55
C PRO A 469 23.54 -22.46 7.09
N VAL A 470 23.80 -22.58 5.79
CA VAL A 470 24.41 -23.76 5.16
C VAL A 470 25.87 -23.43 4.83
N ARG A 471 26.78 -24.29 5.27
CA ARG A 471 28.18 -24.22 4.89
C ARG A 471 28.48 -25.21 3.77
N THR A 472 29.26 -24.77 2.79
CA THR A 472 29.64 -25.57 1.64
C THR A 472 31.14 -25.62 1.50
N VAL A 473 31.64 -26.70 0.86
CA VAL A 473 33.04 -26.82 0.51
C VAL A 473 33.33 -25.94 -0.70
N GLY A 474 34.33 -25.08 -0.60
CA GLY A 474 34.92 -24.34 -1.70
C GLY A 474 36.39 -24.66 -1.87
N VAL A 475 36.93 -24.33 -3.02
CA VAL A 475 38.37 -24.38 -3.30
C VAL A 475 38.78 -22.97 -3.72
N MET A 476 39.65 -22.34 -2.94
CA MET A 476 40.19 -21.01 -3.23
C MET A 476 41.73 -21.12 -3.28
N GLY A 477 42.27 -21.06 -4.48
CA GLY A 477 43.64 -21.44 -4.72
C GLY A 477 43.87 -22.94 -4.39
N ASP A 478 44.89 -23.24 -3.58
CA ASP A 478 45.22 -24.61 -3.18
C ASP A 478 44.53 -25.06 -1.86
N PHE A 479 43.65 -24.23 -1.30
CA PHE A 479 43.03 -24.52 0.01
C PHE A 479 41.53 -24.78 -0.10
N ARG A 480 41.03 -25.71 0.72
CA ARG A 480 39.59 -25.91 0.92
C ARG A 480 39.07 -24.87 1.90
N THR A 481 37.94 -24.29 1.55
CA THR A 481 37.16 -23.38 2.43
C THR A 481 35.85 -24.02 2.81
N TYR A 482 35.31 -23.62 3.98
CA TYR A 482 34.01 -24.04 4.50
C TYR A 482 33.22 -22.80 4.88
N ASP A 483 32.64 -22.17 3.87
CA ASP A 483 31.96 -20.87 4.00
C ASP A 483 30.47 -20.98 3.72
N SER A 484 29.76 -19.89 3.97
CA SER A 484 28.32 -19.82 3.82
C SER A 484 27.87 -19.74 2.35
N VAL A 485 26.61 -20.09 2.13
CA VAL A 485 25.91 -19.89 0.87
C VAL A 485 25.16 -18.56 0.93
N CYS A 486 25.29 -17.76 -0.10
CA CYS A 486 24.49 -16.55 -0.32
C CYS A 486 23.41 -16.82 -1.37
N ALA A 487 22.14 -16.59 -1.03
CA ALA A 487 21.06 -16.59 -1.99
C ALA A 487 20.77 -15.16 -2.45
N LEU A 488 20.58 -14.99 -3.75
CA LEU A 488 20.14 -13.73 -4.35
C LEU A 488 18.67 -13.84 -4.69
N ARG A 489 17.90 -12.80 -4.42
CA ARG A 489 16.51 -12.70 -4.79
C ARG A 489 16.24 -11.35 -5.46
N ALA A 490 15.50 -11.37 -6.56
CA ALA A 490 14.94 -10.19 -7.18
C ALA A 490 13.55 -10.51 -7.72
N VAL A 491 12.61 -9.60 -7.50
CA VAL A 491 11.22 -9.78 -7.91
C VAL A 491 10.68 -8.54 -8.60
N THR A 492 9.75 -8.78 -9.53
CA THR A 492 8.87 -7.76 -10.09
C THR A 492 7.50 -7.86 -9.43
N SER A 493 6.90 -6.74 -9.12
CA SER A 493 5.56 -6.67 -8.54
C SER A 493 4.98 -5.29 -8.82
N THR A 494 3.65 -5.19 -8.78
CA THR A 494 2.95 -3.89 -8.85
C THR A 494 2.53 -3.41 -7.46
N ASP A 495 2.13 -4.33 -6.60
CA ASP A 495 1.49 -4.04 -5.30
C ASP A 495 2.10 -4.82 -4.11
N GLY A 496 3.03 -5.73 -4.37
CA GLY A 496 3.61 -6.62 -3.36
C GLY A 496 2.70 -7.78 -2.93
N MET A 497 1.47 -7.87 -3.43
CA MET A 497 0.55 -8.99 -3.13
C MET A 497 0.93 -10.22 -3.95
N THR A 498 1.22 -10.04 -5.22
CA THR A 498 1.79 -11.04 -6.12
C THR A 498 3.15 -10.56 -6.62
N ALA A 499 4.05 -11.49 -6.87
CA ALA A 499 5.37 -11.16 -7.39
C ALA A 499 5.92 -12.31 -8.25
N ASP A 500 6.53 -11.94 -9.37
CA ASP A 500 7.31 -12.85 -10.19
C ASP A 500 8.80 -12.60 -10.02
N ILE A 501 9.60 -13.60 -10.33
CA ILE A 501 11.05 -13.45 -10.35
C ILE A 501 11.47 -12.45 -11.42
N TYR A 502 12.54 -11.69 -11.15
CA TYR A 502 13.19 -10.92 -12.21
C TYR A 502 14.13 -11.85 -13.01
N PRO A 503 13.95 -11.98 -14.34
CA PRO A 503 14.69 -12.96 -15.14
C PRO A 503 16.05 -12.40 -15.59
N PHE A 504 17.03 -12.39 -14.70
CA PHE A 504 18.41 -12.01 -15.08
C PHE A 504 19.00 -12.96 -16.11
N ASP A 505 19.82 -12.43 -17.00
CA ASP A 505 20.65 -13.26 -17.83
C ASP A 505 21.76 -13.98 -17.03
N SER A 506 22.23 -15.12 -17.53
CA SER A 506 23.22 -15.93 -16.83
C SER A 506 24.58 -15.24 -16.70
N ALA A 507 24.95 -14.36 -17.62
CA ALA A 507 26.21 -13.61 -17.58
C ALA A 507 26.18 -12.56 -16.45
N PHE A 508 25.03 -11.91 -16.24
CA PHE A 508 24.84 -11.01 -15.10
C PHE A 508 25.00 -11.75 -13.78
N LEU A 509 24.28 -12.87 -13.59
CA LEU A 509 24.36 -13.67 -12.37
C LEU A 509 25.77 -14.20 -12.11
N ALA A 510 26.49 -14.62 -13.17
CA ALA A 510 27.88 -15.07 -13.06
C ALA A 510 28.81 -13.93 -12.60
N ARG A 511 28.66 -12.72 -13.11
CA ARG A 511 29.45 -11.55 -12.66
C ARG A 511 29.18 -11.24 -11.19
N VAL A 512 27.90 -11.17 -10.78
CA VAL A 512 27.52 -10.94 -9.37
C VAL A 512 28.12 -12.01 -8.47
N ALA A 513 27.96 -13.29 -8.81
CA ALA A 513 28.49 -14.41 -8.04
C ALA A 513 30.02 -14.33 -7.90
N THR A 514 30.73 -14.05 -9.00
CA THR A 514 32.19 -13.90 -9.00
C THR A 514 32.63 -12.74 -8.09
N ARG A 515 31.96 -11.60 -8.17
CA ARG A 515 32.25 -10.45 -7.31
C ARG A 515 32.01 -10.77 -5.84
N ILE A 516 30.86 -11.34 -5.49
CA ILE A 516 30.52 -11.68 -4.10
C ILE A 516 31.57 -12.63 -3.52
N VAL A 517 31.91 -13.70 -4.22
CA VAL A 517 32.88 -14.69 -3.73
C VAL A 517 34.29 -14.09 -3.57
N ASN A 518 34.70 -13.18 -4.44
CA ASN A 518 36.03 -12.57 -4.39
C ASN A 518 36.11 -11.41 -3.38
N GLU A 519 35.06 -10.62 -3.23
CA GLU A 519 35.07 -9.40 -2.42
C GLU A 519 34.58 -9.62 -0.98
N VAL A 520 33.76 -10.68 -0.74
CA VAL A 520 33.12 -10.93 0.56
C VAL A 520 33.63 -12.22 1.19
N LYS A 521 34.52 -12.08 2.16
CA LYS A 521 35.02 -13.25 2.95
C LYS A 521 33.86 -13.88 3.72
N GLY A 522 33.80 -15.22 3.73
CA GLY A 522 32.78 -16.01 4.42
C GLY A 522 31.65 -16.50 3.50
N ILE A 523 31.73 -16.22 2.19
CA ILE A 523 30.83 -16.75 1.16
C ILE A 523 31.68 -17.45 0.08
N ASN A 524 31.38 -18.71 -0.22
CA ASN A 524 32.02 -19.45 -1.29
C ASN A 524 31.05 -20.01 -2.34
N ARG A 525 29.74 -19.72 -2.18
CA ARG A 525 28.70 -20.15 -3.11
C ARG A 525 27.57 -19.14 -3.18
N VAL A 526 27.10 -18.86 -4.40
CA VAL A 526 25.95 -17.99 -4.68
C VAL A 526 24.90 -18.79 -5.43
N VAL A 527 23.63 -18.63 -5.04
CA VAL A 527 22.46 -19.22 -5.70
C VAL A 527 21.44 -18.13 -5.98
N TYR A 528 20.54 -18.35 -6.94
CA TYR A 528 19.45 -17.43 -7.26
C TYR A 528 18.10 -18.10 -6.97
N ASP A 529 17.20 -17.39 -6.28
CA ASP A 529 15.88 -17.89 -5.92
C ASP A 529 14.88 -17.61 -7.04
N TYR A 530 14.34 -18.67 -7.63
CA TYR A 530 13.38 -18.67 -8.75
C TYR A 530 11.92 -18.80 -8.30
N THR A 531 11.59 -18.54 -7.04
CA THR A 531 10.25 -18.77 -6.51
C THR A 531 9.37 -17.52 -6.66
N SER A 532 8.19 -17.65 -7.29
CA SER A 532 7.16 -16.60 -7.36
C SER A 532 6.39 -16.48 -6.05
N LYS A 533 5.62 -15.40 -5.89
CA LYS A 533 4.64 -15.22 -4.82
C LYS A 533 3.23 -15.16 -5.42
N PRO A 534 2.29 -16.06 -5.10
CA PRO A 534 2.52 -17.31 -4.37
C PRO A 534 3.37 -18.33 -5.15
N PRO A 535 3.87 -19.46 -4.60
CA PRO A 535 3.66 -19.94 -3.23
C PRO A 535 4.63 -19.37 -2.20
N GLY A 536 5.77 -18.82 -2.62
CA GLY A 536 6.71 -18.19 -1.69
C GLY A 536 6.25 -16.81 -1.22
N THR A 537 6.98 -16.26 -0.25
CA THR A 537 6.90 -14.83 0.12
C THR A 537 7.99 -14.04 -0.60
N ILE A 538 7.95 -12.70 -0.58
CA ILE A 538 9.03 -11.89 -1.15
C ILE A 538 10.26 -12.00 -0.25
N GLU A 539 10.14 -11.69 1.05
CA GLU A 539 11.20 -11.93 2.03
C GLU A 539 11.28 -13.42 2.38
N TRP A 540 12.43 -13.87 2.90
CA TRP A 540 12.68 -15.28 3.22
C TRP A 540 12.16 -15.68 4.61
N GLU A 541 12.13 -14.74 5.58
CA GLU A 541 11.57 -14.94 6.91
C GLU A 541 10.51 -13.89 7.26
#